data_9f9ec90bed7f6b4194e8293b6f811846
#
_entry.id   9f9ec90bed7f6b4194e8293b6f811846
#
_cell.length_a   1.000
_cell.length_b   1.000
_cell.length_c   1.000
_cell.angle_alpha   90.00
_cell.angle_beta   90.00
_cell.angle_gamma   90.00
#
_symmetry.space_group_name_H-M   'P 1'
#
loop_
_entity.id
_entity.type
_entity.pdbx_description
1 polymer ?
#
loop_
_entity_poly.entity_id
_entity_poly.type
_entity_poly.pdbx_seq_one_letter_code
_entity_poly.pdbx_strand_id
1 'polypeptide(L)'
;MKLILAFLTLWLLTPLTALQAEQVGTGTWTEKGPDQDGQLQTIEVTAEVWTAAFQADLDADGQLHIPAREQPYYLDAPLVMKSGQKLTADAKAEIRLKPGTNTCMVRNENIVGFADKPVPEDTQPDSDISIEGGIWTTLANGAKDNHGNQRGYSSKLKPVPGTHGVILLHNVRKVSVRNVTVRQSKPFAIHLGNIRDFTVDGLKLDRHGRDGVHVDGPASDGIIRNVSGDSHDDPVSLTAWDWRQYSASFGPIHHLIIEHITGAPEGKRSTDAIRLLPGVKRFNDGTTLDCPIHDITLRDITDIRDFKLYDQPNLEVGRDNDFSLGIGTLKNIVFENLTFNRPGSIQVHANTDGLTIRDVKLLFPPPASYHLIELGPKSMTYTGAHGTDPARWTEIFSPGLDCIVRNVSITGVRTRDSQTDLAIERVVKVIELKLNPEYPKTTPKGGTGKGIWIR
;
A
#
# COMPACT_ATOMS: atom_id res chain seq x y z
N MET A 1 -47.19 -46.79 11.18
CA MET A 1 -47.20 -45.94 9.98
C MET A 1 -46.57 -44.61 10.36
N LYS A 2 -45.28 -44.44 10.06
CA LYS A 2 -44.56 -43.19 10.30
C LYS A 2 -44.33 -42.52 8.94
N LEU A 3 -44.94 -41.39 8.73
CA LEU A 3 -44.75 -40.54 7.56
C LEU A 3 -43.38 -39.82 7.73
N ILE A 4 -42.44 -40.05 6.83
CA ILE A 4 -41.21 -39.30 6.68
C ILE A 4 -41.51 -38.17 5.69
N LEU A 5 -41.58 -36.93 6.18
CA LEU A 5 -41.61 -35.72 5.35
C LEU A 5 -40.18 -35.43 4.89
N ALA A 6 -39.86 -35.66 3.63
CA ALA A 6 -38.65 -35.22 2.99
C ALA A 6 -38.80 -33.75 2.58
N PHE A 7 -38.06 -32.84 3.23
CA PHE A 7 -37.91 -31.46 2.75
C PHE A 7 -36.93 -31.45 1.57
N LEU A 8 -37.46 -31.30 0.37
CA LEU A 8 -36.69 -30.93 -0.81
C LEU A 8 -36.40 -29.43 -0.72
N THR A 9 -35.19 -29.08 -0.35
CA THR A 9 -34.67 -27.71 -0.54
C THR A 9 -34.36 -27.51 -2.01
N LEU A 10 -35.32 -26.94 -2.72
CA LEU A 10 -35.14 -26.46 -4.09
C LEU A 10 -34.26 -25.20 -4.03
N TRP A 11 -33.00 -25.33 -4.41
CA TRP A 11 -32.14 -24.18 -4.71
C TRP A 11 -32.67 -23.57 -6.00
N LEU A 12 -33.48 -22.52 -5.89
CA LEU A 12 -33.83 -21.65 -6.98
C LEU A 12 -32.55 -20.95 -7.45
N LEU A 13 -31.91 -21.48 -8.51
CA LEU A 13 -31.08 -20.70 -9.40
C LEU A 13 -31.99 -19.61 -9.95
N THR A 14 -31.92 -18.41 -9.38
CA THR A 14 -32.58 -17.24 -9.99
C THR A 14 -31.94 -17.07 -11.38
N PRO A 15 -32.73 -17.22 -12.46
CA PRO A 15 -32.20 -16.91 -13.78
C PRO A 15 -31.80 -15.43 -13.79
N LEU A 16 -30.71 -15.11 -14.46
CA LEU A 16 -30.40 -13.73 -14.83
C LEU A 16 -31.69 -13.12 -15.35
N THR A 17 -32.20 -12.12 -14.67
CA THR A 17 -33.48 -11.52 -15.07
C THR A 17 -33.30 -10.84 -16.44
N ALA A 18 -34.31 -10.82 -17.27
CA ALA A 18 -34.27 -10.18 -18.59
C ALA A 18 -33.78 -8.70 -18.50
N LEU A 19 -34.02 -8.04 -17.36
CA LEU A 19 -33.54 -6.68 -17.07
C LEU A 19 -32.00 -6.58 -17.01
N GLN A 20 -31.33 -7.61 -16.53
CA GLN A 20 -29.85 -7.64 -16.49
C GLN A 20 -29.25 -7.78 -17.88
N ALA A 21 -29.89 -8.56 -18.76
CA ALA A 21 -29.41 -8.74 -20.12
C ALA A 21 -29.46 -7.44 -20.97
N GLU A 22 -30.40 -6.54 -20.69
CA GLU A 22 -30.50 -5.24 -21.36
C GLU A 22 -29.39 -4.24 -20.94
N GLN A 23 -28.77 -4.47 -19.80
CA GLN A 23 -27.72 -3.58 -19.25
C GLN A 23 -26.29 -4.03 -19.59
N VAL A 24 -26.11 -5.20 -20.18
CA VAL A 24 -24.81 -5.70 -20.62
C VAL A 24 -24.52 -5.16 -22.01
N GLY A 25 -23.54 -4.27 -22.10
CA GLY A 25 -23.07 -3.73 -23.38
C GLY A 25 -22.09 -4.69 -24.05
N THR A 26 -21.95 -4.60 -25.36
CA THR A 26 -20.89 -5.29 -26.12
C THR A 26 -20.01 -4.27 -26.79
N GLY A 27 -18.69 -4.48 -26.76
CA GLY A 27 -17.72 -3.59 -27.39
C GLY A 27 -16.55 -4.35 -28.02
N THR A 28 -15.88 -3.68 -28.94
CA THR A 28 -14.65 -4.19 -29.56
C THR A 28 -13.50 -3.22 -29.27
N TRP A 29 -12.37 -3.76 -28.87
CA TRP A 29 -11.14 -2.97 -28.59
C TRP A 29 -9.90 -3.83 -28.78
N THR A 30 -8.74 -3.21 -28.69
CA THR A 30 -7.47 -3.93 -28.64
C THR A 30 -6.91 -3.98 -27.23
N GLU A 31 -6.37 -5.11 -26.84
CA GLU A 31 -5.66 -5.28 -25.56
C GLU A 31 -4.37 -6.09 -25.72
N LYS A 32 -3.57 -6.14 -24.66
CA LYS A 32 -2.42 -7.03 -24.61
C LYS A 32 -2.82 -8.38 -24.02
N GLY A 33 -2.68 -9.41 -24.80
CA GLY A 33 -2.92 -10.79 -24.41
C GLY A 33 -1.74 -11.70 -24.76
N PRO A 34 -1.60 -12.84 -24.08
CA PRO A 34 -0.60 -13.83 -24.46
C PRO A 34 -0.96 -14.49 -25.79
N ASP A 35 0.05 -14.72 -26.63
CA ASP A 35 -0.05 -15.62 -27.78
C ASP A 35 0.08 -17.09 -27.34
N GLN A 36 0.15 -18.00 -28.32
CA GLN A 36 0.26 -19.45 -28.07
C GLN A 36 1.54 -19.81 -27.30
N ASP A 37 2.58 -18.99 -27.42
CA ASP A 37 3.87 -19.17 -26.74
C ASP A 37 3.97 -18.36 -25.42
N GLY A 38 2.87 -17.72 -25.00
CA GLY A 38 2.82 -16.90 -23.81
C GLY A 38 3.44 -15.51 -23.97
N GLN A 39 3.81 -15.09 -25.20
CA GLN A 39 4.32 -13.77 -25.47
C GLN A 39 3.18 -12.77 -25.59
N LEU A 40 3.38 -11.57 -25.01
CA LEU A 40 2.36 -10.53 -25.04
C LEU A 40 2.27 -9.88 -26.42
N GLN A 41 1.15 -10.04 -27.06
CA GLN A 41 0.83 -9.38 -28.33
C GLN A 41 -0.43 -8.52 -28.22
N THR A 42 -0.63 -7.65 -29.20
CA THR A 42 -1.87 -6.90 -29.31
C THR A 42 -2.91 -7.76 -30.02
N ILE A 43 -4.03 -8.00 -29.34
CA ILE A 43 -5.16 -8.77 -29.85
C ILE A 43 -6.40 -7.88 -29.92
N GLU A 44 -7.25 -8.12 -30.90
CA GLU A 44 -8.60 -7.54 -30.91
C GLU A 44 -9.53 -8.43 -30.11
N VAL A 45 -10.31 -7.80 -29.23
CA VAL A 45 -11.26 -8.48 -28.34
C VAL A 45 -12.63 -7.87 -28.55
N THR A 46 -13.60 -8.73 -28.80
CA THR A 46 -15.04 -8.38 -28.72
C THR A 46 -15.60 -9.07 -27.51
N ALA A 47 -16.07 -8.30 -26.54
CA ALA A 47 -16.54 -8.84 -25.27
C ALA A 47 -17.65 -7.98 -24.67
N GLU A 48 -18.28 -8.55 -23.65
CA GLU A 48 -19.34 -7.93 -22.87
C GLU A 48 -18.77 -6.96 -21.82
N VAL A 49 -19.41 -5.81 -21.65
CA VAL A 49 -19.14 -4.81 -20.62
C VAL A 49 -20.25 -4.88 -19.57
N TRP A 50 -19.86 -5.17 -18.35
CA TRP A 50 -20.78 -5.53 -17.26
C TRP A 50 -21.00 -4.43 -16.23
N THR A 51 -20.35 -3.27 -16.36
CA THR A 51 -20.40 -2.21 -15.35
C THR A 51 -21.80 -1.81 -14.97
N ALA A 52 -22.67 -1.55 -15.97
CA ALA A 52 -24.03 -1.09 -15.71
C ALA A 52 -24.88 -2.18 -15.04
N ALA A 53 -24.77 -3.43 -15.48
CA ALA A 53 -25.48 -4.55 -14.89
C ALA A 53 -25.07 -4.79 -13.42
N PHE A 54 -23.77 -4.85 -13.15
CA PHE A 54 -23.27 -5.04 -11.80
C PHE A 54 -23.61 -3.87 -10.86
N GLN A 55 -23.56 -2.64 -11.38
CA GLN A 55 -23.96 -1.47 -10.59
C GLN A 55 -25.44 -1.50 -10.25
N ALA A 56 -26.29 -1.94 -11.20
CA ALA A 56 -27.73 -2.05 -10.97
C ALA A 56 -28.05 -3.10 -9.88
N ASP A 57 -27.36 -4.24 -9.86
CA ASP A 57 -27.52 -5.24 -8.81
C ASP A 57 -27.11 -4.69 -7.44
N LEU A 58 -25.96 -4.01 -7.37
CA LEU A 58 -25.51 -3.33 -6.14
C LEU A 58 -26.53 -2.28 -5.66
N ASP A 59 -27.10 -1.52 -6.58
CA ASP A 59 -28.06 -0.46 -6.24
C ASP A 59 -29.43 -1.00 -5.83
N ALA A 60 -29.85 -2.13 -6.39
CA ALA A 60 -31.15 -2.74 -6.11
C ALA A 60 -31.14 -3.56 -4.81
N ASP A 61 -30.14 -4.43 -4.66
CA ASP A 61 -30.13 -5.46 -3.62
C ASP A 61 -29.10 -5.19 -2.51
N GLY A 62 -28.21 -4.20 -2.70
CA GLY A 62 -27.09 -3.94 -1.81
C GLY A 62 -26.01 -5.04 -1.84
N GLN A 63 -26.19 -6.04 -2.70
CA GLN A 63 -25.30 -7.19 -2.82
C GLN A 63 -25.07 -7.53 -4.29
N LEU A 64 -23.81 -7.82 -4.63
CA LEU A 64 -23.43 -8.33 -5.93
C LEU A 64 -22.67 -9.64 -5.76
N HIS A 65 -23.03 -10.66 -6.53
CA HIS A 65 -22.24 -11.87 -6.67
C HIS A 65 -21.81 -12.07 -8.12
N ILE A 66 -20.49 -12.15 -8.35
CA ILE A 66 -19.91 -12.37 -9.69
C ILE A 66 -19.46 -13.83 -9.78
N PRO A 67 -20.20 -14.69 -10.51
CA PRO A 67 -19.83 -16.10 -10.64
C PRO A 67 -18.62 -16.30 -11.56
N ALA A 68 -17.92 -17.41 -11.39
CA ALA A 68 -16.86 -17.79 -12.31
C ALA A 68 -17.45 -18.17 -13.68
N ARG A 69 -16.80 -17.74 -14.75
CA ARG A 69 -17.09 -18.14 -16.12
C ARG A 69 -15.79 -18.23 -16.93
N GLU A 70 -15.88 -18.77 -18.15
CA GLU A 70 -14.72 -18.93 -19.04
C GLU A 70 -14.21 -17.57 -19.54
N GLN A 71 -15.13 -16.70 -19.98
CA GLN A 71 -14.78 -15.36 -20.45
C GLN A 71 -14.70 -14.37 -19.30
N PRO A 72 -13.72 -13.45 -19.29
CA PRO A 72 -13.65 -12.40 -18.27
C PRO A 72 -14.81 -11.42 -18.35
N TYR A 73 -15.10 -10.77 -17.24
CA TYR A 73 -16.01 -9.63 -17.15
C TYR A 73 -15.24 -8.34 -17.37
N TYR A 74 -15.69 -7.47 -18.25
CA TYR A 74 -15.06 -6.16 -18.44
C TYR A 74 -15.84 -5.04 -17.79
N LEU A 75 -15.08 -4.15 -17.14
CA LEU A 75 -15.62 -2.91 -16.57
C LEU A 75 -15.07 -1.72 -17.35
N ASP A 76 -15.89 -0.74 -17.67
CA ASP A 76 -15.51 0.53 -18.32
C ASP A 76 -15.70 1.75 -17.42
N ALA A 77 -16.13 1.52 -16.19
CA ALA A 77 -16.17 2.50 -15.10
C ALA A 77 -16.01 1.76 -13.77
N PRO A 78 -15.73 2.46 -12.65
CA PRO A 78 -15.70 1.84 -11.33
C PRO A 78 -17.08 1.33 -10.92
N LEU A 79 -17.10 0.19 -10.21
CA LEU A 79 -18.24 -0.17 -9.37
C LEU A 79 -18.22 0.72 -8.13
N VAL A 80 -19.31 1.43 -7.88
CA VAL A 80 -19.43 2.38 -6.78
C VAL A 80 -20.23 1.74 -5.66
N MET A 81 -19.58 1.51 -4.53
CA MET A 81 -20.20 0.90 -3.35
C MET A 81 -20.68 1.95 -2.36
N LYS A 82 -21.91 1.78 -1.89
CA LYS A 82 -22.53 2.56 -0.83
C LYS A 82 -22.39 1.86 0.52
N SER A 83 -22.68 2.58 1.58
CA SER A 83 -22.69 2.01 2.94
C SER A 83 -23.59 0.77 3.03
N GLY A 84 -23.12 -0.26 3.70
CA GLY A 84 -23.82 -1.53 3.89
C GLY A 84 -23.71 -2.51 2.73
N GLN A 85 -23.07 -2.15 1.63
CA GLN A 85 -23.05 -3.01 0.43
C GLN A 85 -21.96 -4.07 0.48
N LYS A 86 -22.27 -5.20 -0.16
CA LYS A 86 -21.40 -6.37 -0.26
C LYS A 86 -21.17 -6.77 -1.72
N LEU A 87 -19.90 -6.90 -2.12
CA LEU A 87 -19.47 -7.45 -3.40
C LEU A 87 -18.75 -8.77 -3.13
N THR A 88 -19.18 -9.84 -3.77
CA THR A 88 -18.52 -11.14 -3.76
C THR A 88 -18.23 -11.60 -5.18
N ALA A 89 -17.10 -12.26 -5.37
CA ALA A 89 -16.77 -12.89 -6.64
C ALA A 89 -16.19 -14.28 -6.39
N ASP A 90 -16.53 -15.24 -7.22
CA ASP A 90 -15.90 -16.56 -7.16
C ASP A 90 -14.38 -16.43 -7.34
N ALA A 91 -13.62 -17.29 -6.69
CA ALA A 91 -12.16 -17.25 -6.72
C ALA A 91 -11.56 -17.31 -8.14
N LYS A 92 -12.29 -17.83 -9.12
CA LYS A 92 -11.90 -17.90 -10.53
C LYS A 92 -12.62 -16.88 -11.43
N ALA A 93 -13.49 -16.05 -10.87
CA ALA A 93 -14.12 -14.97 -11.64
C ALA A 93 -13.03 -13.93 -11.99
N GLU A 94 -12.79 -13.73 -13.28
CA GLU A 94 -11.81 -12.75 -13.75
C GLU A 94 -12.52 -11.48 -14.19
N ILE A 95 -12.16 -10.37 -13.54
CA ILE A 95 -12.71 -9.03 -13.78
C ILE A 95 -11.58 -8.16 -14.36
N ARG A 96 -11.80 -7.59 -15.53
CA ARG A 96 -10.81 -6.78 -16.26
C ARG A 96 -11.29 -5.36 -16.43
N LEU A 97 -10.38 -4.41 -16.27
CA LEU A 97 -10.65 -3.05 -16.68
C LEU A 97 -10.50 -2.93 -18.20
N LYS A 98 -11.55 -2.46 -18.89
CA LYS A 98 -11.50 -2.22 -20.33
C LYS A 98 -10.38 -1.24 -20.69
N PRO A 99 -9.58 -1.52 -21.71
CA PRO A 99 -8.54 -0.60 -22.19
C PRO A 99 -9.06 0.80 -22.47
N GLY A 100 -8.27 1.81 -22.10
CA GLY A 100 -8.63 3.23 -22.28
C GLY A 100 -9.49 3.83 -21.16
N THR A 101 -9.92 3.04 -20.19
CA THR A 101 -10.81 3.51 -19.11
C THR A 101 -10.05 4.38 -18.09
N ASN A 102 -8.81 4.05 -17.76
CA ASN A 102 -7.92 4.81 -16.86
C ASN A 102 -8.57 5.23 -15.52
N THR A 103 -9.11 4.26 -14.77
CA THR A 103 -9.76 4.48 -13.49
C THR A 103 -9.52 3.29 -12.54
N CYS A 104 -9.98 3.40 -11.27
CA CYS A 104 -10.08 2.24 -10.38
C CYS A 104 -11.21 1.29 -10.82
N MET A 105 -11.22 0.07 -10.30
CA MET A 105 -12.26 -0.91 -10.64
C MET A 105 -13.41 -0.92 -9.63
N VAL A 106 -13.09 -0.70 -8.36
CA VAL A 106 -14.08 -0.59 -7.28
C VAL A 106 -13.72 0.62 -6.41
N ARG A 107 -14.72 1.38 -6.01
CA ARG A 107 -14.57 2.46 -5.02
C ARG A 107 -15.81 2.61 -4.16
N ASN A 108 -15.67 3.26 -3.00
CA ASN A 108 -16.86 3.71 -2.27
C ASN A 108 -17.45 5.01 -2.86
N GLU A 109 -18.66 5.37 -2.43
CA GLU A 109 -19.40 6.52 -2.98
C GLU A 109 -18.79 7.85 -2.52
N ASN A 110 -18.61 8.03 -1.20
CA ASN A 110 -18.20 9.30 -0.59
C ASN A 110 -16.68 9.43 -0.50
N ILE A 111 -15.99 9.36 -1.64
CA ILE A 111 -14.56 9.65 -1.69
C ILE A 111 -14.35 11.14 -1.55
N VAL A 112 -13.54 11.51 -0.56
CA VAL A 112 -13.14 12.89 -0.30
C VAL A 112 -11.62 12.97 -0.42
N GLY A 113 -11.12 13.72 -1.37
CA GLY A 113 -9.68 13.91 -1.58
C GLY A 113 -9.21 15.27 -1.12
N PHE A 114 -8.31 15.31 -0.17
CA PHE A 114 -7.77 16.52 0.44
C PHE A 114 -6.24 16.51 0.49
N ALA A 115 -5.60 16.24 -0.65
CA ALA A 115 -4.15 16.29 -0.70
C ALA A 115 -3.57 17.68 -0.40
N ASP A 116 -4.37 18.73 -0.62
CA ASP A 116 -3.98 20.12 -0.44
C ASP A 116 -4.54 20.78 0.82
N LYS A 117 -5.35 20.08 1.60
CA LYS A 117 -5.90 20.54 2.89
C LYS A 117 -6.28 19.35 3.79
N PRO A 118 -6.41 19.55 5.10
CA PRO A 118 -6.89 18.51 6.03
C PRO A 118 -8.29 18.02 5.66
N VAL A 119 -8.57 16.76 5.97
CA VAL A 119 -9.94 16.22 5.90
C VAL A 119 -10.79 16.96 6.94
N PRO A 120 -11.93 17.57 6.58
CA PRO A 120 -12.79 18.23 7.55
C PRO A 120 -13.32 17.26 8.60
N GLU A 121 -13.41 17.69 9.85
CA GLU A 121 -13.85 16.85 10.98
C GLU A 121 -15.31 16.39 10.85
N ASP A 122 -16.15 17.16 10.17
CA ASP A 122 -17.56 16.85 9.92
C ASP A 122 -17.81 15.98 8.69
N THR A 123 -16.76 15.53 8.02
CA THR A 123 -16.87 14.67 6.85
C THR A 123 -17.50 13.32 7.22
N GLN A 124 -18.69 13.05 6.67
CA GLN A 124 -19.39 11.81 6.93
C GLN A 124 -18.76 10.65 6.12
N PRO A 125 -18.29 9.58 6.76
CA PRO A 125 -17.74 8.44 6.06
C PRO A 125 -18.83 7.48 5.57
N ASP A 126 -18.53 6.74 4.51
CA ASP A 126 -19.25 5.50 4.23
C ASP A 126 -18.95 4.45 5.31
N SER A 127 -19.77 3.40 5.40
CA SER A 127 -19.55 2.34 6.39
C SER A 127 -20.00 0.97 5.92
N ASP A 128 -19.48 -0.07 6.60
CA ASP A 128 -19.92 -1.46 6.46
C ASP A 128 -19.81 -1.97 5.01
N ILE A 129 -18.67 -1.74 4.35
CA ILE A 129 -18.39 -2.19 2.98
C ILE A 129 -17.59 -3.49 3.01
N SER A 130 -18.04 -4.48 2.24
CA SER A 130 -17.37 -5.78 2.13
C SER A 130 -17.09 -6.15 0.67
N ILE A 131 -15.84 -6.55 0.38
CA ILE A 131 -15.39 -7.03 -0.93
C ILE A 131 -14.69 -8.37 -0.71
N GLU A 132 -15.10 -9.40 -1.45
CA GLU A 132 -14.51 -10.73 -1.31
C GLU A 132 -14.32 -11.44 -2.64
N GLY A 133 -13.14 -12.02 -2.85
CA GLY A 133 -12.84 -12.90 -3.97
C GLY A 133 -12.50 -12.20 -5.27
N GLY A 134 -12.48 -13.00 -6.33
CA GLY A 134 -12.21 -12.56 -7.70
C GLY A 134 -10.73 -12.36 -8.04
N ILE A 135 -10.48 -12.31 -9.34
CA ILE A 135 -9.20 -11.96 -9.95
C ILE A 135 -9.40 -10.62 -10.67
N TRP A 136 -8.77 -9.59 -10.16
CA TRP A 136 -8.92 -8.22 -10.63
C TRP A 136 -7.68 -7.78 -11.40
N THR A 137 -7.85 -7.26 -12.61
CA THR A 137 -6.72 -6.82 -13.43
C THR A 137 -7.03 -5.55 -14.23
N THR A 138 -6.08 -4.62 -14.21
CA THR A 138 -6.12 -3.44 -15.07
C THR A 138 -5.41 -3.66 -16.42
N LEU A 139 -4.96 -4.88 -16.71
CA LEU A 139 -4.21 -5.24 -17.92
C LEU A 139 -2.95 -4.37 -18.16
N ALA A 140 -2.21 -4.12 -17.10
CA ALA A 140 -1.09 -3.17 -17.11
C ALA A 140 0.07 -3.52 -18.06
N ASN A 141 0.09 -4.72 -18.62
CA ASN A 141 1.12 -5.14 -19.55
C ASN A 141 0.90 -4.52 -20.94
N GLY A 142 1.25 -3.25 -21.07
CA GLY A 142 1.37 -2.55 -22.34
C GLY A 142 0.18 -1.73 -22.81
N ALA A 143 -0.92 -1.71 -22.12
CA ALA A 143 -1.98 -0.73 -22.37
C ALA A 143 -1.63 0.56 -21.59
N LYS A 144 -1.11 1.58 -22.27
CA LYS A 144 -0.73 2.85 -21.63
C LYS A 144 -1.88 3.51 -20.87
N ASP A 145 -3.09 3.22 -21.23
CA ASP A 145 -4.30 3.93 -20.84
C ASP A 145 -5.12 3.20 -19.76
N ASN A 146 -4.69 1.98 -19.35
CA ASN A 146 -5.37 1.19 -18.33
C ASN A 146 -4.73 1.26 -16.95
N HIS A 147 -3.88 2.23 -16.73
CA HIS A 147 -3.04 2.18 -15.53
C HIS A 147 -3.58 2.97 -14.39
N GLY A 148 -4.73 3.54 -14.45
CA GLY A 148 -4.92 4.62 -13.56
C GLY A 148 -3.75 5.64 -13.68
N ASN A 149 -3.92 6.84 -13.35
CA ASN A 149 -2.82 7.79 -13.37
C ASN A 149 -1.78 7.40 -12.31
N GLN A 150 -0.62 6.86 -12.71
CA GLN A 150 0.48 6.50 -11.81
C GLN A 150 0.98 7.66 -10.93
N ARG A 151 0.55 8.87 -11.23
CA ARG A 151 0.90 10.07 -10.49
C ARG A 151 -0.23 10.54 -9.54
N GLY A 152 -1.21 9.68 -9.23
CA GLY A 152 -2.24 9.93 -8.24
C GLY A 152 -3.36 10.82 -8.71
N TYR A 153 -3.30 12.07 -8.46
CA TYR A 153 -4.35 12.99 -8.84
C TYR A 153 -4.46 13.17 -10.34
N SER A 154 -5.51 12.64 -10.94
CA SER A 154 -5.89 13.07 -12.27
C SER A 154 -6.86 14.24 -12.17
N SER A 155 -6.44 15.41 -12.65
CA SER A 155 -7.37 16.54 -12.84
C SER A 155 -8.50 16.20 -13.81
N LYS A 156 -8.34 15.15 -14.61
CA LYS A 156 -9.35 14.69 -15.57
C LYS A 156 -10.43 13.81 -14.95
N LEU A 157 -10.18 13.23 -13.78
CA LEU A 157 -11.09 12.30 -13.12
C LEU A 157 -11.70 12.90 -11.84
N LYS A 158 -11.91 14.21 -11.81
CA LYS A 158 -12.64 14.83 -10.70
C LYS A 158 -14.08 14.26 -10.64
N PRO A 159 -14.59 13.97 -9.44
CA PRO A 159 -14.05 14.26 -8.13
C PRO A 159 -13.21 13.13 -7.50
N VAL A 160 -12.89 12.07 -8.22
CA VAL A 160 -12.16 10.92 -7.65
C VAL A 160 -10.70 11.29 -7.46
N PRO A 161 -10.21 11.47 -6.21
CA PRO A 161 -8.81 11.71 -5.97
C PRO A 161 -8.04 10.46 -6.31
N GLY A 162 -7.08 10.60 -7.19
CA GLY A 162 -6.19 9.53 -7.57
C GLY A 162 -6.86 8.30 -8.19
N THR A 163 -6.23 7.73 -9.15
CA THR A 163 -6.66 6.47 -9.76
C THR A 163 -5.66 5.39 -9.43
N HIS A 164 -5.01 5.49 -8.27
CA HIS A 164 -3.92 4.61 -7.90
C HIS A 164 -4.36 3.26 -7.34
N GLY A 165 -5.62 3.04 -7.05
CA GLY A 165 -6.11 1.77 -6.54
C GLY A 165 -6.82 0.94 -7.61
N VAL A 166 -6.61 -0.37 -7.63
CA VAL A 166 -7.55 -1.30 -8.28
C VAL A 166 -8.85 -1.26 -7.47
N ILE A 167 -8.73 -1.41 -6.15
CA ILE A 167 -9.78 -1.16 -5.17
C ILE A 167 -9.39 0.09 -4.39
N LEU A 168 -10.21 1.14 -4.44
CA LEU A 168 -9.98 2.42 -3.77
C LEU A 168 -11.09 2.68 -2.74
N LEU A 169 -10.75 2.61 -1.46
CA LEU A 169 -11.67 2.88 -0.35
C LEU A 169 -11.13 4.04 0.48
N HIS A 170 -11.84 5.14 0.44
CA HIS A 170 -11.41 6.38 1.08
C HIS A 170 -12.57 7.04 1.81
N ASN A 171 -12.33 7.59 3.01
CA ASN A 171 -13.36 8.14 3.88
C ASN A 171 -14.42 7.08 4.24
N VAL A 172 -13.98 5.99 4.88
CA VAL A 172 -14.84 4.83 5.15
C VAL A 172 -14.51 4.16 6.48
N ARG A 173 -15.50 3.57 7.11
CA ARG A 173 -15.38 2.79 8.36
C ARG A 173 -15.91 1.38 8.19
N LYS A 174 -15.40 0.43 8.99
CA LYS A 174 -15.83 -0.97 8.98
C LYS A 174 -15.75 -1.60 7.60
N VAL A 175 -14.52 -1.74 7.12
CA VAL A 175 -14.24 -2.30 5.80
C VAL A 175 -13.69 -3.72 5.93
N SER A 176 -14.13 -4.61 5.05
CA SER A 176 -13.57 -5.94 4.89
C SER A 176 -13.23 -6.21 3.43
N VAL A 177 -11.94 -6.43 3.13
CA VAL A 177 -11.50 -6.92 1.81
C VAL A 177 -10.83 -8.27 2.02
N ARG A 178 -11.39 -9.34 1.40
CA ARG A 178 -10.94 -10.71 1.65
C ARG A 178 -10.70 -11.51 0.39
N ASN A 179 -9.68 -12.38 0.41
CA ASN A 179 -9.45 -13.42 -0.61
C ASN A 179 -9.35 -12.88 -2.05
N VAL A 180 -8.83 -11.67 -2.22
CA VAL A 180 -8.74 -10.98 -3.50
C VAL A 180 -7.42 -11.34 -4.18
N THR A 181 -7.46 -11.61 -5.49
CA THR A 181 -6.26 -11.68 -6.33
C THR A 181 -6.18 -10.46 -7.21
N VAL A 182 -5.07 -9.72 -7.16
CA VAL A 182 -4.79 -8.63 -8.10
C VAL A 182 -3.66 -9.06 -9.03
N ARG A 183 -4.00 -9.08 -10.33
CA ARG A 183 -3.11 -9.60 -11.39
C ARG A 183 -2.73 -8.49 -12.37
N GLN A 184 -1.46 -8.44 -12.77
CA GLN A 184 -0.98 -7.60 -13.86
C GLN A 184 -1.54 -6.17 -13.83
N SER A 185 -1.47 -5.53 -12.66
CA SER A 185 -1.97 -4.18 -12.45
C SER A 185 -0.86 -3.26 -12.01
N LYS A 186 -0.92 -1.99 -12.42
CA LYS A 186 0.07 -0.96 -12.04
C LYS A 186 -0.37 -0.03 -10.91
N PRO A 187 -1.67 0.32 -10.77
CA PRO A 187 -2.11 1.04 -9.58
C PRO A 187 -1.86 0.20 -8.32
N PHE A 188 -1.92 0.79 -7.14
CA PHE A 188 -1.93 0.02 -5.90
C PHE A 188 -3.03 -1.06 -5.96
N ALA A 189 -2.79 -2.24 -5.42
CA ALA A 189 -3.82 -3.29 -5.47
C ALA A 189 -5.04 -2.89 -4.63
N ILE A 190 -4.80 -2.51 -3.37
CA ILE A 190 -5.81 -1.97 -2.46
C ILE A 190 -5.29 -0.64 -1.93
N HIS A 191 -6.01 0.44 -2.22
CA HIS A 191 -5.70 1.78 -1.75
C HIS A 191 -6.73 2.22 -0.73
N LEU A 192 -6.29 2.43 0.50
CA LEU A 192 -7.10 2.85 1.64
C LEU A 192 -6.67 4.23 2.08
N GLY A 193 -7.61 5.07 2.53
CA GLY A 193 -7.27 6.36 3.10
C GLY A 193 -8.42 6.95 3.92
N ASN A 194 -8.12 7.73 4.94
CA ASN A 194 -9.10 8.21 5.91
C ASN A 194 -10.04 7.07 6.34
N ILE A 195 -9.44 6.02 6.93
CA ILE A 195 -10.13 4.74 7.17
C ILE A 195 -10.02 4.32 8.64
N ARG A 196 -11.07 3.67 9.13
CA ARG A 196 -11.10 3.11 10.48
C ARG A 196 -11.86 1.79 10.53
N ASP A 197 -11.47 0.90 11.46
CA ASP A 197 -12.09 -0.42 11.65
C ASP A 197 -12.04 -1.24 10.35
N PHE A 198 -10.85 -1.64 9.91
CA PHE A 198 -10.74 -2.33 8.62
C PHE A 198 -9.96 -3.65 8.71
N THR A 199 -10.27 -4.54 7.80
CA THR A 199 -9.54 -5.80 7.61
C THR A 199 -9.24 -6.02 6.14
N VAL A 200 -7.96 -6.25 5.83
CA VAL A 200 -7.50 -6.81 4.56
C VAL A 200 -6.92 -8.19 4.84
N ASP A 201 -7.51 -9.25 4.28
CA ASP A 201 -7.15 -10.63 4.59
C ASP A 201 -7.13 -11.49 3.33
N GLY A 202 -5.98 -12.05 2.98
CA GLY A 202 -5.88 -12.96 1.85
C GLY A 202 -5.69 -12.25 0.50
N LEU A 203 -4.84 -11.20 0.44
CA LEU A 203 -4.48 -10.57 -0.83
C LEU A 203 -3.37 -11.38 -1.52
N LYS A 204 -3.61 -11.79 -2.76
CA LYS A 204 -2.62 -12.39 -3.63
C LYS A 204 -2.22 -11.43 -4.75
N LEU A 205 -0.91 -11.20 -4.88
CA LEU A 205 -0.32 -10.35 -5.91
C LEU A 205 0.30 -11.23 -7.00
N ASP A 206 -0.20 -11.14 -8.23
CA ASP A 206 0.29 -11.89 -9.37
C ASP A 206 0.85 -10.92 -10.42
N ARG A 207 2.18 -10.79 -10.46
CA ARG A 207 2.90 -9.86 -11.35
C ARG A 207 2.35 -8.42 -11.24
N HIS A 208 2.11 -8.02 -10.02
CA HIS A 208 1.59 -6.70 -9.70
C HIS A 208 2.69 -5.63 -9.80
N GLY A 209 2.37 -4.44 -10.26
CA GLY A 209 3.36 -3.41 -10.64
C GLY A 209 3.65 -2.32 -9.60
N ARG A 210 2.93 -2.30 -8.47
CA ARG A 210 3.05 -1.29 -7.40
C ARG A 210 2.75 -1.92 -6.05
N ASP A 211 2.41 -1.10 -5.02
CA ASP A 211 2.10 -1.55 -3.68
C ASP A 211 0.90 -2.51 -3.65
N GLY A 212 0.97 -3.49 -2.77
CA GLY A 212 -0.14 -4.39 -2.50
C GLY A 212 -1.24 -3.66 -1.72
N VAL A 213 -1.03 -3.45 -0.42
CA VAL A 213 -1.93 -2.65 0.42
C VAL A 213 -1.27 -1.31 0.71
N HIS A 214 -1.83 -0.24 0.17
CA HIS A 214 -1.38 1.13 0.40
C HIS A 214 -2.37 1.85 1.29
N VAL A 215 -1.91 2.33 2.46
CA VAL A 215 -2.77 3.00 3.45
C VAL A 215 -2.30 4.44 3.63
N ASP A 216 -3.12 5.40 3.20
CA ASP A 216 -2.92 6.81 3.50
C ASP A 216 -3.51 7.16 4.87
N GLY A 217 -2.85 8.04 5.61
CA GLY A 217 -3.43 8.60 6.83
C GLY A 217 -4.60 9.59 6.56
N PRO A 218 -5.48 9.80 7.56
CA PRO A 218 -5.52 9.12 8.83
C PRO A 218 -6.05 7.68 8.70
N ALA A 219 -5.52 6.76 9.51
CA ALA A 219 -6.01 5.39 9.53
C ALA A 219 -5.86 4.75 10.92
N SER A 220 -6.84 3.97 11.34
CA SER A 220 -6.76 3.30 12.64
C SER A 220 -7.56 1.99 12.74
N ASP A 221 -7.21 1.20 13.76
CA ASP A 221 -7.95 0.01 14.18
C ASP A 221 -8.07 -1.00 13.02
N GLY A 222 -6.92 -1.37 12.43
CA GLY A 222 -6.87 -2.17 11.21
C GLY A 222 -6.04 -3.45 11.33
N ILE A 223 -6.41 -4.44 10.53
CA ILE A 223 -5.66 -5.69 10.37
C ILE A 223 -5.35 -5.90 8.89
N ILE A 224 -4.08 -6.08 8.56
CA ILE A 224 -3.60 -6.47 7.22
C ILE A 224 -2.88 -7.80 7.40
N ARG A 225 -3.42 -8.85 6.76
CA ARG A 225 -2.83 -10.19 6.91
C ARG A 225 -2.99 -11.08 5.68
N ASN A 226 -2.16 -12.13 5.64
CA ASN A 226 -2.18 -13.11 4.56
C ASN A 226 -1.97 -12.44 3.18
N VAL A 227 -1.00 -11.50 3.09
CA VAL A 227 -0.60 -10.88 1.83
C VAL A 227 0.58 -11.65 1.25
N SER A 228 0.47 -12.04 0.00
CA SER A 228 1.52 -12.84 -0.65
C SER A 228 1.64 -12.57 -2.14
N GLY A 229 2.77 -12.91 -2.71
CA GLY A 229 3.01 -12.90 -4.15
C GLY A 229 3.99 -11.85 -4.61
N ASP A 230 3.95 -11.54 -5.91
CA ASP A 230 4.94 -10.71 -6.60
C ASP A 230 4.40 -9.29 -6.80
N SER A 231 4.92 -8.35 -6.03
CA SER A 231 4.74 -6.91 -6.23
C SER A 231 6.04 -6.27 -6.72
N HIS A 232 5.92 -5.20 -7.51
CA HIS A 232 7.10 -4.43 -7.96
C HIS A 232 7.52 -3.37 -6.97
N ASP A 233 6.69 -3.11 -5.98
CA ASP A 233 6.89 -2.13 -4.94
C ASP A 233 6.54 -2.78 -3.58
N ASP A 234 6.07 -2.05 -2.63
CA ASP A 234 5.87 -2.49 -1.27
C ASP A 234 4.61 -3.41 -1.14
N PRO A 235 4.69 -4.67 -0.66
CA PRO A 235 3.51 -5.46 -0.36
C PRO A 235 2.54 -4.79 0.61
N VAL A 236 3.08 -4.03 1.57
CA VAL A 236 2.31 -3.19 2.49
C VAL A 236 3.04 -1.86 2.68
N SER A 237 2.32 -0.76 2.53
CA SER A 237 2.82 0.60 2.74
C SER A 237 1.86 1.38 3.62
N LEU A 238 2.36 1.91 4.75
CA LEU A 238 1.64 2.85 5.62
C LEU A 238 2.21 4.24 5.37
N THR A 239 1.43 5.13 4.78
CA THR A 239 1.85 6.46 4.38
C THR A 239 1.05 7.53 5.10
N ALA A 240 1.42 7.79 6.36
CA ALA A 240 0.82 8.89 7.12
C ALA A 240 1.10 10.23 6.45
N TRP A 241 2.24 10.31 5.78
CA TRP A 241 2.67 11.39 4.91
C TRP A 241 3.33 10.81 3.66
N ASP A 242 2.95 11.28 2.47
CA ASP A 242 3.57 10.93 1.19
C ASP A 242 3.51 12.13 0.25
N TRP A 243 4.00 11.96 -0.96
CA TRP A 243 3.95 13.00 -1.96
C TRP A 243 2.51 13.27 -2.39
N ARG A 244 2.16 14.56 -2.48
CA ARG A 244 0.84 15.04 -2.89
C ARG A 244 0.23 14.27 -4.07
N GLN A 245 1.06 13.81 -4.98
CA GLN A 245 0.61 13.13 -6.20
C GLN A 245 0.14 11.68 -5.99
N TYR A 246 0.39 11.09 -4.81
CA TYR A 246 0.07 9.69 -4.52
C TYR A 246 -0.99 9.56 -3.43
N SER A 247 -1.07 10.49 -2.53
CA SER A 247 -1.97 10.42 -1.39
C SER A 247 -3.25 11.18 -1.63
N ALA A 248 -4.36 10.57 -1.24
CA ALA A 248 -5.66 11.21 -1.20
C ALA A 248 -5.86 12.01 0.09
N SER A 249 -5.20 11.62 1.17
CA SER A 249 -5.25 12.26 2.48
C SER A 249 -3.94 12.09 3.23
N PHE A 250 -3.79 12.81 4.34
CA PHE A 250 -2.65 12.75 5.23
C PHE A 250 -3.14 12.76 6.68
N GLY A 251 -2.42 12.13 7.58
CA GLY A 251 -2.74 12.15 9.00
C GLY A 251 -2.16 10.97 9.77
N PRO A 252 -2.42 10.87 11.08
CA PRO A 252 -1.91 9.80 11.92
C PRO A 252 -2.34 8.40 11.44
N ILE A 253 -1.45 7.40 11.60
CA ILE A 253 -1.79 5.99 11.41
C ILE A 253 -1.47 5.25 12.72
N HIS A 254 -2.45 4.52 13.27
CA HIS A 254 -2.23 3.86 14.55
C HIS A 254 -3.11 2.64 14.79
N HIS A 255 -2.70 1.81 15.79
CA HIS A 255 -3.40 0.58 16.19
C HIS A 255 -3.61 -0.38 15.02
N LEU A 256 -2.53 -0.70 14.29
CA LEU A 256 -2.59 -1.65 13.19
C LEU A 256 -1.78 -2.92 13.50
N ILE A 257 -2.29 -4.04 13.02
CA ILE A 257 -1.59 -5.32 13.00
C ILE A 257 -1.32 -5.71 11.55
N ILE A 258 -0.05 -5.96 11.22
CA ILE A 258 0.40 -6.46 9.94
C ILE A 258 1.03 -7.82 10.19
N GLU A 259 0.41 -8.89 9.69
CA GLU A 259 0.83 -10.25 10.02
C GLU A 259 0.72 -11.22 8.84
N HIS A 260 1.52 -12.31 8.87
CA HIS A 260 1.50 -13.34 7.85
C HIS A 260 1.73 -12.77 6.43
N ILE A 261 2.75 -11.93 6.29
CA ILE A 261 3.13 -11.35 5.01
C ILE A 261 4.27 -12.18 4.42
N THR A 262 4.12 -12.59 3.16
CA THR A 262 5.16 -13.33 2.45
C THR A 262 5.51 -12.61 1.16
N GLY A 263 6.74 -12.15 1.05
CA GLY A 263 7.27 -11.52 -0.16
C GLY A 263 7.47 -12.51 -1.31
N ALA A 264 7.92 -12.01 -2.46
CA ALA A 264 8.22 -12.85 -3.61
C ALA A 264 9.47 -13.70 -3.37
N PRO A 265 9.48 -14.97 -3.85
CA PRO A 265 10.66 -15.81 -3.77
C PRO A 265 11.87 -15.18 -4.47
N GLU A 266 13.08 -15.60 -4.05
CA GLU A 266 14.34 -15.16 -4.65
C GLU A 266 14.33 -15.33 -6.19
N GLY A 267 14.84 -14.32 -6.89
CA GLY A 267 14.86 -14.28 -8.36
C GLY A 267 13.62 -13.68 -9.01
N LYS A 268 12.55 -13.42 -8.25
CA LYS A 268 11.39 -12.69 -8.74
C LYS A 268 11.33 -11.32 -8.08
N ARG A 269 12.06 -10.36 -8.64
CA ARG A 269 12.02 -8.93 -8.32
C ARG A 269 12.49 -8.48 -6.92
N SER A 270 13.14 -7.34 -6.89
CA SER A 270 14.04 -6.94 -5.80
C SER A 270 13.52 -5.78 -4.94
N THR A 271 12.27 -5.37 -5.06
CA THR A 271 11.78 -4.14 -4.40
C THR A 271 10.87 -4.39 -3.20
N ASP A 272 10.67 -5.66 -2.83
CA ASP A 272 9.79 -6.02 -1.71
C ASP A 272 10.21 -5.36 -0.41
N ALA A 273 9.47 -4.34 0.01
CA ALA A 273 9.66 -3.71 1.30
C ALA A 273 8.32 -3.52 2.00
N ILE A 274 8.32 -3.53 3.32
CA ILE A 274 7.22 -2.96 4.09
C ILE A 274 7.64 -1.56 4.50
N ARG A 275 6.78 -0.58 4.23
CA ARG A 275 7.09 0.83 4.42
C ARG A 275 6.18 1.47 5.47
N LEU A 276 6.79 2.29 6.34
CA LEU A 276 6.10 3.17 7.27
C LEU A 276 6.65 4.58 7.07
N LEU A 277 5.86 5.46 6.49
CA LEU A 277 6.22 6.85 6.21
C LEU A 277 5.47 7.81 7.14
N PRO A 278 6.03 8.17 8.29
CA PRO A 278 5.56 9.31 9.07
C PRO A 278 6.03 10.61 8.44
N GLY A 279 5.48 11.75 8.84
CA GLY A 279 5.96 13.05 8.39
C GLY A 279 5.20 14.20 9.02
N VAL A 280 5.48 15.40 8.53
CA VAL A 280 4.71 16.62 8.85
C VAL A 280 4.25 17.22 7.53
N LYS A 281 2.95 17.28 7.31
CA LYS A 281 2.37 17.86 6.09
C LYS A 281 2.16 19.35 6.25
N ARG A 282 2.66 20.13 5.29
CA ARG A 282 2.24 21.52 5.09
C ARG A 282 1.24 21.60 3.94
N PHE A 283 0.10 22.21 4.18
CA PHE A 283 -0.92 22.44 3.16
C PHE A 283 -0.71 23.77 2.44
N ASN A 284 -1.41 23.98 1.33
CA ASN A 284 -1.27 25.18 0.50
C ASN A 284 -1.65 26.48 1.22
N ASP A 285 -2.52 26.40 2.22
CA ASP A 285 -2.92 27.54 3.07
C ASP A 285 -1.90 27.85 4.19
N GLY A 286 -0.81 27.10 4.26
CA GLY A 286 0.24 27.25 5.28
C GLY A 286 -0.03 26.50 6.57
N THR A 287 -1.18 25.88 6.76
CA THR A 287 -1.45 25.04 7.92
C THR A 287 -0.59 23.78 7.89
N THR A 288 -0.31 23.22 9.06
CA THR A 288 0.51 21.99 9.21
C THR A 288 -0.27 20.91 9.94
N LEU A 289 0.00 19.66 9.58
CA LEU A 289 -0.53 18.47 10.22
C LEU A 289 0.61 17.52 10.56
N ASP A 290 0.74 17.16 11.83
CA ASP A 290 1.61 16.08 12.24
C ASP A 290 1.00 14.74 11.85
N CYS A 291 1.79 13.91 11.18
CA CYS A 291 1.40 12.63 10.63
C CYS A 291 2.25 11.49 11.25
N PRO A 292 2.11 11.22 12.55
CA PRO A 292 2.83 10.14 13.20
C PRO A 292 2.28 8.78 12.80
N ILE A 293 3.13 7.75 12.96
CA ILE A 293 2.70 6.35 12.92
C ILE A 293 3.02 5.73 14.28
N HIS A 294 2.01 5.13 14.94
CA HIS A 294 2.23 4.58 16.28
C HIS A 294 1.37 3.36 16.60
N ASP A 295 1.80 2.57 17.59
CA ASP A 295 1.10 1.36 18.01
C ASP A 295 0.89 0.38 16.86
N ILE A 296 1.98 0.04 16.16
CA ILE A 296 1.99 -0.86 15.01
C ILE A 296 2.71 -2.15 15.40
N THR A 297 2.08 -3.28 15.14
CA THR A 297 2.69 -4.60 15.27
C THR A 297 2.86 -5.24 13.90
N LEU A 298 4.10 -5.63 13.59
CA LEU A 298 4.47 -6.38 12.38
C LEU A 298 5.00 -7.75 12.84
N ARG A 299 4.29 -8.83 12.45
CA ARG A 299 4.68 -10.18 12.92
C ARG A 299 4.46 -11.27 11.89
N ASP A 300 5.18 -12.38 12.07
CA ASP A 300 5.06 -13.55 11.21
C ASP A 300 5.32 -13.21 9.73
N ILE A 301 6.45 -12.53 9.47
CA ILE A 301 6.78 -11.98 8.14
C ILE A 301 7.99 -12.72 7.57
N THR A 302 7.86 -13.15 6.31
CA THR A 302 8.87 -13.94 5.61
C THR A 302 9.13 -13.38 4.21
N ASP A 303 10.37 -13.50 3.71
CA ASP A 303 10.78 -13.12 2.35
C ASP A 303 10.60 -11.63 2.00
N ILE A 304 10.41 -10.78 2.97
CA ILE A 304 10.51 -9.33 2.81
C ILE A 304 11.97 -8.93 2.91
N ARG A 305 12.47 -8.18 1.92
CA ARG A 305 13.87 -7.75 1.90
C ARG A 305 14.11 -6.61 2.88
N ASP A 306 13.31 -5.56 2.82
CA ASP A 306 13.55 -4.35 3.60
C ASP A 306 12.30 -3.90 4.37
N PHE A 307 12.50 -3.42 5.59
CA PHE A 307 11.52 -2.65 6.33
C PHE A 307 12.00 -1.21 6.37
N LYS A 308 11.22 -0.29 5.79
CA LYS A 308 11.61 1.10 5.58
C LYS A 308 10.77 2.02 6.44
N LEU A 309 11.32 2.43 7.57
CA LEU A 309 10.68 3.30 8.55
C LEU A 309 11.33 4.68 8.47
N TYR A 310 10.87 5.52 7.55
CA TYR A 310 11.51 6.81 7.37
C TYR A 310 10.64 7.86 6.72
N ASP A 311 10.89 9.09 7.11
CA ASP A 311 10.61 10.26 6.31
C ASP A 311 11.80 10.49 5.39
N GLN A 312 11.64 10.29 4.12
CA GLN A 312 12.73 10.41 3.17
C GLN A 312 12.85 11.84 2.66
N PRO A 313 13.93 12.56 3.05
CA PRO A 313 14.24 13.82 2.37
C PRO A 313 14.44 13.53 0.89
N ASN A 314 13.50 13.94 0.08
CA ASN A 314 13.65 13.85 -1.34
C ASN A 314 13.86 15.23 -1.92
N LEU A 315 15.10 15.49 -2.31
CA LEU A 315 15.52 16.76 -2.92
C LEU A 315 15.16 16.84 -4.41
N GLU A 316 14.37 15.91 -4.93
CA GLU A 316 13.92 15.97 -6.30
C GLU A 316 12.92 17.12 -6.50
N VAL A 317 13.11 17.87 -7.57
CA VAL A 317 12.21 18.96 -7.96
C VAL A 317 10.78 18.45 -8.13
N GLY A 318 9.84 19.17 -7.51
CA GLY A 318 8.40 18.87 -7.63
C GLY A 318 7.87 17.87 -6.61
N ARG A 319 8.64 17.49 -5.61
CA ARG A 319 8.17 16.75 -4.46
C ARG A 319 7.88 17.68 -3.28
N ASP A 320 6.77 17.43 -2.59
CA ASP A 320 6.22 18.30 -1.53
C ASP A 320 6.93 18.13 -0.16
N ASN A 321 8.18 17.68 -0.15
CA ASN A 321 8.91 17.45 1.08
C ASN A 321 9.38 18.76 1.69
N ASP A 322 8.80 19.13 2.80
CA ASP A 322 9.19 20.31 3.56
C ASP A 322 9.85 19.92 4.88
N PHE A 323 11.15 19.66 4.82
CA PHE A 323 11.95 19.28 5.99
C PHE A 323 12.23 20.43 6.97
N SER A 324 11.80 21.65 6.63
CA SER A 324 11.82 22.75 7.59
C SER A 324 10.91 22.51 8.80
N LEU A 325 9.98 21.56 8.67
CA LEU A 325 9.01 21.19 9.71
C LEU A 325 9.47 20.09 10.65
N GLY A 326 10.62 19.47 10.39
CA GLY A 326 11.09 18.30 11.13
C GLY A 326 10.77 17.00 10.42
N ILE A 327 11.38 15.91 10.87
CA ILE A 327 11.07 14.56 10.38
C ILE A 327 9.94 13.93 11.20
N GLY A 328 9.19 13.04 10.54
CA GLY A 328 8.03 12.38 11.14
C GLY A 328 8.38 11.51 12.33
N THR A 329 7.36 11.17 13.10
CA THR A 329 7.49 10.45 14.37
C THR A 329 6.88 9.05 14.29
N LEU A 330 7.63 8.08 14.81
CA LEU A 330 7.18 6.71 15.06
C LEU A 330 7.11 6.47 16.58
N LYS A 331 6.06 5.76 17.07
CA LYS A 331 5.98 5.37 18.48
C LYS A 331 5.46 3.94 18.62
N ASN A 332 6.01 3.17 19.58
CA ASN A 332 5.53 1.82 19.89
C ASN A 332 5.45 0.92 18.66
N ILE A 333 6.56 0.78 17.93
CA ILE A 333 6.65 -0.11 16.76
C ILE A 333 7.22 -1.45 17.21
N VAL A 334 6.52 -2.53 16.91
CA VAL A 334 6.90 -3.90 17.29
C VAL A 334 7.11 -4.76 16.07
N PHE A 335 8.29 -5.37 15.96
CA PHE A 335 8.63 -6.44 15.02
C PHE A 335 8.79 -7.75 15.78
N GLU A 336 8.09 -8.78 15.34
CA GLU A 336 8.09 -10.09 16.00
C GLU A 336 8.08 -11.23 14.97
N ASN A 337 8.88 -12.26 15.21
CA ASN A 337 8.95 -13.47 14.39
C ASN A 337 9.16 -13.18 12.90
N LEU A 338 10.30 -12.52 12.60
CA LEU A 338 10.71 -12.23 11.23
C LEU A 338 11.66 -13.31 10.71
N THR A 339 11.52 -13.68 9.45
CA THR A 339 12.43 -14.63 8.79
C THR A 339 13.00 -14.00 7.53
N PHE A 340 14.32 -13.88 7.48
CA PHE A 340 15.08 -13.41 6.33
C PHE A 340 15.78 -14.57 5.64
N ASN A 341 15.35 -14.92 4.45
CA ASN A 341 15.99 -15.95 3.63
C ASN A 341 17.23 -15.42 2.87
N ARG A 342 17.35 -14.11 2.75
CA ARG A 342 18.42 -13.36 2.06
C ARG A 342 18.77 -12.11 2.84
N PRO A 343 19.91 -11.49 2.56
CA PRO A 343 20.26 -10.20 3.17
C PRO A 343 19.17 -9.14 2.94
N GLY A 344 18.74 -8.54 4.01
CA GLY A 344 17.74 -7.48 4.04
C GLY A 344 18.01 -6.54 5.18
N SER A 345 17.16 -5.54 5.42
CA SER A 345 17.39 -4.56 6.46
C SER A 345 16.12 -4.03 7.11
N ILE A 346 16.25 -3.57 8.35
CA ILE A 346 15.26 -2.75 9.06
C ILE A 346 15.85 -1.35 9.19
N GLN A 347 15.37 -0.42 8.37
CA GLN A 347 15.89 0.95 8.25
C GLN A 347 15.01 1.90 9.06
N VAL A 348 15.55 2.46 10.13
CA VAL A 348 14.81 3.37 11.03
C VAL A 348 15.43 4.75 10.95
N HIS A 349 14.86 5.59 10.10
CA HIS A 349 15.35 6.94 9.77
C HIS A 349 14.31 8.03 10.07
N ALA A 350 13.47 7.79 11.05
CA ALA A 350 12.49 8.74 11.58
C ALA A 350 12.66 8.90 13.09
N ASN A 351 12.12 9.96 13.66
CA ASN A 351 12.07 10.11 15.10
C ASN A 351 11.29 8.94 15.71
N THR A 352 11.93 8.15 16.56
CA THR A 352 11.34 6.90 17.05
C THR A 352 11.41 6.82 18.58
N ASP A 353 10.27 6.56 19.20
CA ASP A 353 10.15 6.36 20.65
C ASP A 353 9.43 5.03 20.94
N GLY A 354 10.19 4.04 21.36
CA GLY A 354 9.68 2.68 21.53
C GLY A 354 9.76 1.86 20.23
N LEU A 355 10.87 1.12 20.08
CA LEU A 355 11.08 0.15 19.02
C LEU A 355 11.41 -1.19 19.63
N THR A 356 10.59 -2.19 19.40
CA THR A 356 10.83 -3.56 19.85
C THR A 356 11.06 -4.46 18.64
N ILE A 357 12.19 -5.17 18.62
CA ILE A 357 12.50 -6.17 17.59
C ILE A 357 12.85 -7.48 18.32
N ARG A 358 12.06 -8.53 18.06
CA ARG A 358 12.26 -9.81 18.73
C ARG A 358 12.01 -11.00 17.82
N ASP A 359 12.73 -12.09 18.09
CA ASP A 359 12.57 -13.38 17.40
C ASP A 359 12.80 -13.28 15.90
N VAL A 360 14.01 -12.85 15.50
CA VAL A 360 14.41 -12.72 14.10
C VAL A 360 15.35 -13.84 13.70
N LYS A 361 15.03 -14.54 12.59
CA LYS A 361 15.83 -15.62 12.02
C LYS A 361 16.48 -15.19 10.72
N LEU A 362 17.82 -15.32 10.65
CA LEU A 362 18.60 -15.15 9.43
C LEU A 362 18.92 -16.54 8.85
N LEU A 363 18.27 -16.93 7.77
CA LEU A 363 18.46 -18.24 7.14
C LEU A 363 19.64 -18.29 6.16
N PHE A 364 20.43 -17.25 6.12
CA PHE A 364 21.66 -17.12 5.34
C PHE A 364 22.85 -16.82 6.29
N PRO A 365 24.08 -17.12 5.89
CA PRO A 365 25.28 -16.75 6.66
C PRO A 365 25.56 -15.24 6.47
N PRO A 366 25.36 -14.39 7.51
CA PRO A 366 25.55 -12.95 7.36
C PRO A 366 27.06 -12.62 7.23
N PRO A 367 27.48 -11.89 6.18
CA PRO A 367 28.86 -11.38 6.06
C PRO A 367 29.28 -10.53 7.27
N ALA A 368 30.57 -10.37 7.49
CA ALA A 368 31.09 -9.60 8.62
C ALA A 368 30.65 -8.12 8.61
N SER A 369 30.42 -7.56 7.42
CA SER A 369 29.97 -6.19 7.23
C SER A 369 28.43 -6.02 7.25
N TYR A 370 27.68 -7.10 7.39
CA TYR A 370 26.23 -7.05 7.37
C TYR A 370 25.68 -6.61 8.73
N HIS A 371 24.76 -5.68 8.70
CA HIS A 371 23.94 -5.27 9.84
C HIS A 371 22.47 -5.37 9.42
N LEU A 372 21.66 -6.00 10.26
CA LEU A 372 20.23 -6.13 10.01
C LEU A 372 19.48 -4.80 10.22
N ILE A 373 19.90 -4.02 11.20
CA ILE A 373 19.19 -2.83 11.66
C ILE A 373 20.05 -1.60 11.43
N GLU A 374 19.49 -0.60 10.77
CA GLU A 374 20.11 0.71 10.60
C GLU A 374 19.30 1.75 11.37
N LEU A 375 19.94 2.44 12.32
CA LEU A 375 19.32 3.48 13.15
C LEU A 375 19.98 4.83 12.89
N GLY A 376 19.22 5.88 12.73
CA GLY A 376 19.72 7.23 12.59
C GLY A 376 19.27 7.92 11.30
N PRO A 377 19.77 9.13 11.02
CA PRO A 377 19.35 9.87 9.84
C PRO A 377 19.72 9.12 8.56
N LYS A 378 18.84 9.17 7.57
CA LYS A 378 19.14 8.57 6.29
C LYS A 378 20.35 9.24 5.66
N SER A 379 21.37 8.45 5.30
CA SER A 379 22.49 8.94 4.53
C SER A 379 21.99 9.45 3.18
N MET A 380 22.24 10.71 2.88
CA MET A 380 21.81 11.31 1.63
C MET A 380 23.03 11.55 0.76
N THR A 381 22.97 10.99 -0.45
CA THR A 381 23.87 11.36 -1.53
C THR A 381 23.14 12.36 -2.42
N TYR A 382 23.56 13.60 -2.37
CA TYR A 382 23.04 14.60 -3.28
C TYR A 382 23.75 14.49 -4.63
N THR A 383 22.99 14.26 -5.67
CA THR A 383 23.54 14.06 -7.04
C THR A 383 23.64 15.34 -7.85
N GLY A 384 23.39 16.50 -7.26
CA GLY A 384 23.60 17.81 -7.91
C GLY A 384 22.60 18.19 -9.01
N ALA A 385 21.71 17.32 -9.40
CA ALA A 385 20.82 17.59 -10.52
C ALA A 385 19.74 18.65 -10.24
N HIS A 386 19.51 19.02 -8.98
CA HIS A 386 18.31 19.78 -8.58
C HIS A 386 18.57 20.95 -7.64
N GLY A 387 19.67 21.61 -7.75
CA GLY A 387 19.88 22.87 -7.06
C GLY A 387 21.26 23.00 -6.44
N THR A 388 22.02 23.85 -7.02
CA THR A 388 23.32 24.27 -6.54
C THR A 388 23.22 25.47 -5.59
N ASP A 389 21.99 25.87 -5.17
CA ASP A 389 21.76 27.02 -4.31
C ASP A 389 22.03 26.64 -2.84
N PRO A 390 23.13 27.14 -2.24
CA PRO A 390 23.49 26.90 -0.84
C PRO A 390 22.44 27.39 0.16
N ALA A 391 21.68 28.44 -0.17
CA ALA A 391 20.64 29.01 0.68
C ALA A 391 19.48 28.01 0.83
N ARG A 392 19.11 27.35 -0.25
CA ARG A 392 18.07 26.32 -0.27
C ARG A 392 18.49 25.09 0.55
N TRP A 393 19.76 24.74 0.57
CA TRP A 393 20.31 23.68 1.43
C TRP A 393 20.14 23.99 2.91
N THR A 394 20.44 25.21 3.31
CA THR A 394 20.29 25.65 4.69
C THR A 394 18.84 25.61 5.14
N GLU A 395 17.91 25.91 4.25
CA GLU A 395 16.47 25.86 4.48
C GLU A 395 15.96 24.42 4.60
N ILE A 396 16.36 23.53 3.70
CA ILE A 396 15.96 22.13 3.64
C ILE A 396 16.54 21.30 4.80
N PHE A 397 17.79 21.54 5.19
CA PHE A 397 18.48 20.78 6.22
C PHE A 397 18.38 21.39 7.63
N SER A 398 17.73 22.53 7.77
CA SER A 398 17.48 23.12 9.09
C SER A 398 16.25 22.43 9.70
N PRO A 399 16.20 22.29 10.92
CA PRO A 399 15.91 21.39 12.01
C PRO A 399 15.45 19.95 11.64
N GLY A 400 15.16 19.65 10.39
CA GLY A 400 14.51 18.40 9.98
C GLY A 400 15.36 17.15 9.95
N LEU A 401 16.64 17.24 10.28
CA LEU A 401 17.56 16.10 10.21
C LEU A 401 17.93 15.49 11.56
N ASP A 402 17.40 16.02 12.65
CA ASP A 402 17.57 15.40 13.97
C ASP A 402 16.70 14.14 14.03
N CYS A 403 17.34 12.99 13.81
CA CYS A 403 16.72 11.70 13.96
C CYS A 403 17.02 11.16 15.36
N ILE A 404 16.03 11.23 16.24
CA ILE A 404 16.15 10.75 17.63
C ILE A 404 15.50 9.38 17.71
N VAL A 405 16.29 8.35 18.05
CA VAL A 405 15.80 6.99 18.27
C VAL A 405 16.05 6.60 19.73
N ARG A 406 14.99 6.30 20.48
CA ARG A 406 15.07 5.98 21.91
C ARG A 406 14.14 4.84 22.29
N ASN A 407 14.37 4.25 23.47
CA ASN A 407 13.58 3.13 23.97
C ASN A 407 13.57 1.95 23.00
N VAL A 408 14.76 1.52 22.56
CA VAL A 408 14.93 0.41 21.61
C VAL A 408 15.23 -0.87 22.38
N SER A 409 14.50 -1.92 22.09
CA SER A 409 14.72 -3.28 22.61
C SER A 409 14.91 -4.26 21.44
N ILE A 410 16.03 -4.96 21.42
CA ILE A 410 16.36 -5.93 20.37
C ILE A 410 16.78 -7.24 21.03
N THR A 411 16.05 -8.32 20.77
CA THR A 411 16.27 -9.64 21.36
C THR A 411 15.99 -10.77 20.38
N GLY A 412 16.60 -11.92 20.56
CA GLY A 412 16.29 -13.12 19.78
C GLY A 412 16.71 -13.04 18.31
N VAL A 413 17.74 -12.27 17.95
CA VAL A 413 18.26 -12.23 16.57
C VAL A 413 19.27 -13.34 16.40
N ARG A 414 18.95 -14.35 15.60
CA ARG A 414 19.75 -15.59 15.46
C ARG A 414 19.99 -15.94 14.01
N THR A 415 21.11 -16.62 13.78
CA THR A 415 21.33 -17.32 12.50
C THR A 415 20.65 -18.67 12.52
N ARG A 416 20.50 -19.30 11.34
CA ARG A 416 19.80 -20.57 11.14
C ARG A 416 20.21 -21.66 12.12
N ASP A 417 21.51 -21.81 12.34
CA ASP A 417 22.08 -22.94 13.07
C ASP A 417 22.50 -22.57 14.51
N SER A 418 22.16 -21.37 14.98
CA SER A 418 22.53 -20.88 16.29
C SER A 418 21.33 -20.76 17.23
N GLN A 419 21.50 -21.23 18.45
CA GLN A 419 20.55 -20.97 19.54
C GLN A 419 20.92 -19.71 20.34
N THR A 420 22.10 -19.14 20.04
CA THR A 420 22.61 -17.95 20.71
C THR A 420 22.31 -16.72 19.88
N ASP A 421 21.86 -15.66 20.54
CA ASP A 421 21.62 -14.36 19.91
C ASP A 421 22.94 -13.78 19.37
N LEU A 422 22.84 -13.09 18.24
CA LEU A 422 23.94 -12.29 17.73
C LEU A 422 24.19 -11.11 18.66
N ALA A 423 25.47 -10.77 18.84
CA ALA A 423 25.85 -9.59 19.60
C ALA A 423 25.27 -8.31 18.96
N ILE A 424 24.86 -7.33 19.77
CA ILE A 424 24.13 -6.13 19.32
C ILE A 424 24.92 -5.32 18.27
N GLU A 425 26.22 -5.21 18.44
CA GLU A 425 27.11 -4.53 17.49
C GLU A 425 27.23 -5.23 16.14
N ARG A 426 26.83 -6.50 16.06
CA ARG A 426 26.71 -7.28 14.82
C ARG A 426 25.36 -7.10 14.14
N VAL A 427 24.36 -6.69 14.89
CA VAL A 427 22.98 -6.55 14.42
C VAL A 427 22.68 -5.11 14.04
N VAL A 428 23.17 -4.15 14.81
CA VAL A 428 22.82 -2.73 14.71
C VAL A 428 23.97 -1.90 14.16
N LYS A 429 23.66 -1.08 13.17
CA LYS A 429 24.51 -0.02 12.66
C LYS A 429 23.87 1.32 12.94
N VAL A 430 24.59 2.16 13.66
CA VAL A 430 24.23 3.57 13.84
C VAL A 430 24.75 4.36 12.64
N ILE A 431 23.90 5.14 12.03
CA ILE A 431 24.23 5.96 10.87
C ILE A 431 24.44 7.40 11.31
N GLU A 432 25.54 7.98 10.87
CA GLU A 432 25.80 9.40 10.95
C GLU A 432 25.46 10.07 9.62
N LEU A 433 24.91 11.28 9.68
CA LEU A 433 24.65 12.07 8.50
C LEU A 433 25.96 12.39 7.77
N LYS A 434 26.09 11.93 6.54
CA LYS A 434 27.21 12.26 5.64
C LYS A 434 26.71 13.13 4.51
N LEU A 435 27.20 14.34 4.41
CA LEU A 435 26.96 15.20 3.26
C LEU A 435 28.06 14.96 2.21
N ASN A 436 27.72 15.09 0.94
CA ASN A 436 28.72 15.03 -0.14
C ASN A 436 29.68 16.22 0.00
N PRO A 437 31.02 16.00 0.06
CA PRO A 437 32.00 17.07 0.24
C PRO A 437 32.06 18.07 -0.93
N GLU A 438 31.48 17.74 -2.09
CA GLU A 438 31.44 18.65 -3.25
C GLU A 438 30.34 19.73 -3.13
N TYR A 439 29.43 19.59 -2.15
CA TYR A 439 28.33 20.54 -1.91
C TYR A 439 28.56 21.35 -0.65
N PRO A 440 27.89 22.52 -0.53
CA PRO A 440 28.34 23.55 0.38
C PRO A 440 28.59 23.02 1.79
N LYS A 441 29.74 23.37 2.31
CA LYS A 441 30.26 23.03 3.65
C LYS A 441 29.45 23.67 4.80
N THR A 442 28.21 24.02 4.56
CA THR A 442 27.34 24.51 5.61
C THR A 442 26.84 23.32 6.42
N THR A 443 27.33 23.21 7.63
CA THR A 443 26.79 22.27 8.60
C THR A 443 25.28 22.55 8.75
N PRO A 444 24.42 21.53 8.57
CA PRO A 444 23.00 21.72 8.81
C PRO A 444 22.80 22.30 10.20
N LYS A 445 21.99 23.35 10.31
CA LYS A 445 21.62 23.87 11.62
C LYS A 445 20.71 22.84 12.25
N GLY A 446 21.20 22.09 13.23
CA GLY A 446 20.37 21.28 14.12
C GLY A 446 20.67 19.80 14.13
N GLY A 447 21.11 19.10 13.18
CA GLY A 447 21.20 17.64 13.24
C GLY A 447 22.62 17.09 13.39
N THR A 448 22.99 16.61 14.52
CA THR A 448 24.28 15.94 14.73
C THR A 448 24.18 14.41 14.85
N GLY A 449 23.01 13.82 14.64
CA GLY A 449 22.80 12.39 14.90
C GLY A 449 22.96 11.98 16.37
N LYS A 450 23.01 12.96 17.27
CA LYS A 450 23.13 12.72 18.72
C LYS A 450 21.73 12.49 19.29
N GLY A 451 21.37 11.29 19.60
CA GLY A 451 20.07 10.99 20.21
C GLY A 451 19.63 9.55 20.04
N ILE A 452 20.56 8.65 19.74
CA ILE A 452 20.26 7.22 19.64
C ILE A 452 20.57 6.57 20.98
N TRP A 453 19.54 6.04 21.63
CA TRP A 453 19.62 5.36 22.92
C TRP A 453 19.14 3.94 22.76
N ILE A 454 20.05 2.99 22.78
CA ILE A 454 19.76 1.56 22.75
C ILE A 454 19.93 1.04 24.18
N ARG A 455 18.95 0.33 24.70
CA ARG A 455 19.03 -0.40 25.98
C ARG A 455 19.15 -1.89 25.75
#